data_63b1fb2f0a0a06dbf168a032a911b4c0
#
_entry.id   63b1fb2f0a0a06dbf168a032a911b4c0
#
_cell.length_a   1.000
_cell.length_b   1.000
_cell.length_c   1.000
_cell.angle_alpha   90.00
_cell.angle_beta   90.00
_cell.angle_gamma   90.00
#
_symmetry.space_group_name_H-M   'P 1'
#
loop_
_entity.id
_entity.type
_entity.pdbx_description
1 polymer ?
#
loop_
_entity_poly.entity_id
_entity_poly.type
_entity_poly.pdbx_seq_one_letter_code
_entity_poly.pdbx_strand_id
1 'polypeptide(L)'
;MPLTQQSKNFKVVKNGGYAIWQEGPLFKLAPMAFIHPEIMNIDSQQMVKLTSSIGRPHKNGFTRGSNLMFYCELQVGNYCLEVLNGSSLNPIEDKISQAITDHLSIKKQSDSLYNIQIRESLTKKQRIFMLLCIFAGLFLLMKGLFTIISLSLGTPMEGSMG
;
A
#
# COMPACT_ATOMS: atom_id res chain seq x y z
N MET A 1 10.45 -5.41 -12.91
CA MET A 1 10.03 -6.43 -13.89
C MET A 1 8.89 -5.84 -14.73
N PRO A 2 9.02 -5.78 -16.06
CA PRO A 2 7.90 -5.43 -16.95
C PRO A 2 6.76 -6.44 -16.82
N LEU A 3 5.50 -6.01 -16.95
CA LEU A 3 4.34 -6.91 -16.90
C LEU A 3 4.28 -7.90 -18.08
N THR A 4 5.00 -7.61 -19.17
CA THR A 4 5.15 -8.53 -20.30
C THR A 4 5.99 -9.77 -19.97
N GLN A 5 6.79 -9.72 -18.90
CA GLN A 5 7.56 -10.83 -18.40
C GLN A 5 6.75 -11.56 -17.32
N GLN A 6 6.33 -12.78 -17.58
CA GLN A 6 5.46 -13.55 -16.68
C GLN A 6 6.14 -13.97 -15.38
N SER A 7 7.45 -14.22 -15.38
CA SER A 7 8.19 -14.61 -14.18
C SER A 7 9.57 -13.97 -14.10
N LYS A 8 10.07 -13.76 -12.88
CA LYS A 8 11.42 -13.28 -12.61
C LYS A 8 11.93 -13.78 -11.27
N ASN A 9 13.13 -14.39 -11.30
CA ASN A 9 13.82 -14.76 -10.07
C ASN A 9 14.53 -13.56 -9.45
N PHE A 10 14.54 -13.52 -8.11
CA PHE A 10 15.26 -12.51 -7.32
C PHE A 10 15.76 -13.11 -6.01
N LYS A 11 16.82 -12.50 -5.46
CA LYS A 11 17.42 -12.92 -4.20
C LYS A 11 17.10 -11.91 -3.10
N VAL A 12 16.66 -12.42 -1.97
CA VAL A 12 16.45 -11.66 -0.73
C VAL A 12 17.69 -11.83 0.13
N VAL A 13 18.34 -10.71 0.49
CA VAL A 13 19.59 -10.70 1.27
C VAL A 13 19.36 -10.37 2.75
N LYS A 14 18.16 -9.91 3.11
CA LYS A 14 17.81 -9.50 4.47
C LYS A 14 16.40 -9.95 4.82
N ASN A 15 16.24 -10.55 6.01
CA ASN A 15 14.90 -10.87 6.54
C ASN A 15 14.14 -9.60 6.84
N GLY A 16 12.87 -9.52 6.45
CA GLY A 16 12.08 -8.33 6.75
C GLY A 16 10.75 -8.24 6.00
N GLY A 17 10.14 -7.07 6.14
CA GLY A 17 8.96 -6.70 5.37
C GLY A 17 9.35 -6.25 3.97
N TYR A 18 8.55 -6.64 3.00
CA TYR A 18 8.66 -6.22 1.62
C TYR A 18 7.32 -5.77 1.09
N ALA A 19 7.35 -4.93 0.09
CA ALA A 19 6.16 -4.41 -0.55
C ALA A 19 6.25 -4.57 -2.07
N ILE A 20 5.16 -5.00 -2.68
CA ILE A 20 5.02 -5.12 -4.13
C ILE A 20 4.36 -3.84 -4.63
N TRP A 21 5.05 -3.15 -5.49
CA TRP A 21 4.63 -1.91 -6.12
C TRP A 21 4.41 -2.11 -7.61
N GLN A 22 3.34 -1.56 -8.11
CA GLN A 22 3.13 -1.40 -9.54
C GLN A 22 3.51 0.03 -9.94
N GLU A 23 4.38 0.16 -10.92
CA GLU A 23 4.82 1.44 -11.48
C GLU A 23 4.32 1.57 -12.92
N GLY A 24 3.80 2.74 -13.26
CA GLY A 24 3.27 3.01 -14.59
C GLY A 24 3.17 4.50 -14.89
N PRO A 25 2.68 4.87 -16.08
CA PRO A 25 2.46 6.25 -16.46
C PRO A 25 1.43 6.93 -15.56
N LEU A 26 1.62 8.24 -15.31
CA LEU A 26 0.64 9.06 -14.59
C LEU A 26 -0.67 9.17 -15.39
N PHE A 27 -1.77 9.37 -14.66
CA PHE A 27 -3.11 9.60 -15.22
C PHE A 27 -3.66 8.49 -16.11
N LYS A 28 -3.09 7.27 -16.00
CA LYS A 28 -3.60 6.08 -16.66
C LYS A 28 -4.06 5.06 -15.62
N LEU A 29 -5.17 4.40 -15.88
CA LEU A 29 -5.66 3.33 -15.02
C LEU A 29 -4.66 2.17 -15.02
N ALA A 30 -4.21 1.80 -13.82
CA ALA A 30 -3.33 0.66 -13.64
C ALA A 30 -4.10 -0.65 -13.90
N PRO A 31 -3.53 -1.64 -14.60
CA PRO A 31 -4.21 -2.89 -14.95
C PRO A 31 -4.34 -3.85 -13.75
N MET A 32 -4.71 -3.32 -12.57
CA MET A 32 -4.76 -4.10 -11.31
C MET A 32 -5.88 -5.15 -11.30
N ALA A 33 -6.96 -4.91 -12.08
CA ALA A 33 -8.05 -5.87 -12.23
C ALA A 33 -7.68 -7.09 -13.09
N PHE A 34 -6.53 -7.05 -13.77
CA PHE A 34 -6.12 -8.09 -14.72
C PHE A 34 -4.82 -8.80 -14.35
N ILE A 35 -4.17 -8.41 -13.27
CA ILE A 35 -2.89 -8.98 -12.83
C ILE A 35 -2.97 -9.44 -11.38
N HIS A 36 -2.41 -10.62 -11.12
CA HIS A 36 -2.27 -11.17 -9.78
C HIS A 36 -0.82 -11.62 -9.58
N PRO A 37 0.00 -10.87 -8.81
CA PRO A 37 1.36 -11.29 -8.51
C PRO A 37 1.37 -12.38 -7.45
N GLU A 38 2.24 -13.37 -7.64
CA GLU A 38 2.53 -14.43 -6.69
C GLU A 38 4.04 -14.50 -6.42
N ILE A 39 4.43 -14.83 -5.21
CA ILE A 39 5.83 -15.04 -4.85
C ILE A 39 5.98 -16.46 -4.30
N MET A 40 6.91 -17.21 -4.85
CA MET A 40 7.28 -18.54 -4.40
C MET A 40 8.73 -18.55 -3.95
N ASN A 41 9.00 -19.15 -2.83
CA ASN A 41 10.36 -19.46 -2.39
C ASN A 41 10.87 -20.66 -3.21
N ILE A 42 11.98 -20.48 -3.96
CA ILE A 42 12.51 -21.51 -4.86
C ILE A 42 13.08 -22.70 -4.08
N ASP A 43 13.71 -22.41 -2.94
CA ASP A 43 14.40 -23.42 -2.14
C ASP A 43 13.42 -24.35 -1.40
N SER A 44 12.31 -23.80 -0.87
CA SER A 44 11.30 -24.56 -0.12
C SER A 44 10.04 -24.90 -0.92
N GLN A 45 9.88 -24.38 -2.13
CA GLN A 45 8.68 -24.50 -2.98
C GLN A 45 7.39 -24.00 -2.30
N GLN A 46 7.52 -23.11 -1.33
CA GLN A 46 6.38 -22.56 -0.59
C GLN A 46 5.94 -21.22 -1.16
N MET A 47 4.63 -21.07 -1.28
CA MET A 47 4.01 -19.80 -1.67
C MET A 47 4.06 -18.80 -0.51
N VAL A 48 4.48 -17.58 -0.80
CA VAL A 48 4.53 -16.49 0.16
C VAL A 48 3.14 -15.85 0.30
N LYS A 49 2.68 -15.72 1.52
CA LYS A 49 1.41 -15.04 1.79
C LYS A 49 1.50 -13.55 1.51
N LEU A 50 0.78 -13.07 0.52
CA LEU A 50 0.62 -11.66 0.21
C LEU A 50 -0.55 -11.07 0.98
N THR A 51 -0.37 -9.88 1.54
CA THR A 51 -1.42 -9.12 2.23
C THR A 51 -1.73 -7.87 1.43
N SER A 52 -2.96 -7.71 0.99
CA SER A 52 -3.39 -6.55 0.22
C SER A 52 -3.20 -5.26 1.02
N SER A 53 -2.77 -4.20 0.36
CA SER A 53 -2.63 -2.87 0.94
C SER A 53 -4.01 -2.20 1.02
N ILE A 54 -4.40 -1.77 2.22
CA ILE A 54 -5.62 -0.99 2.42
C ILE A 54 -5.36 0.46 1.95
N GLY A 55 -6.31 1.01 1.17
CA GLY A 55 -6.22 2.39 0.68
C GLY A 55 -5.17 2.63 -0.41
N ARG A 56 -4.40 1.60 -0.78
CA ARG A 56 -3.43 1.59 -1.88
C ARG A 56 -2.64 2.90 -2.01
N PRO A 57 -1.78 3.22 -1.04
CA PRO A 57 -0.98 4.44 -1.12
C PRO A 57 -0.24 4.50 -2.45
N HIS A 58 -0.32 5.65 -3.11
CA HIS A 58 0.38 5.89 -4.36
C HIS A 58 1.40 7.01 -4.20
N LYS A 59 2.46 6.89 -4.93
CA LYS A 59 3.52 7.89 -5.00
C LYS A 59 3.62 8.37 -6.44
N ASN A 60 3.40 9.67 -6.64
CA ASN A 60 3.52 10.29 -7.95
C ASN A 60 4.89 10.93 -8.09
N GLY A 61 5.58 10.61 -9.18
CA GLY A 61 6.73 11.35 -9.69
C GLY A 61 6.28 12.31 -10.81
N PHE A 62 7.21 12.90 -11.52
CA PHE A 62 6.89 13.82 -12.63
C PHE A 62 6.29 13.14 -13.87
N THR A 63 6.73 11.92 -14.17
CA THR A 63 6.33 11.18 -15.38
C THR A 63 5.69 9.83 -15.10
N ARG A 64 5.96 9.26 -13.93
CA ARG A 64 5.49 7.94 -13.52
C ARG A 64 4.93 7.97 -12.12
N GLY A 65 3.89 7.18 -11.90
CA GLY A 65 3.31 6.90 -10.61
C GLY A 65 3.61 5.46 -10.17
N SER A 66 3.58 5.20 -8.87
CA SER A 66 3.65 3.87 -8.32
C SER A 66 2.55 3.65 -7.29
N ASN A 67 1.87 2.50 -7.39
CA ASN A 67 0.81 2.08 -6.48
C ASN A 67 1.29 0.89 -5.67
N LEU A 68 1.06 0.94 -4.38
CA LEU A 68 1.33 -0.17 -3.49
C LEU A 68 0.22 -1.22 -3.60
N MET A 69 0.57 -2.45 -3.98
CA MET A 69 -0.37 -3.54 -4.17
C MET A 69 -0.46 -4.43 -2.93
N PHE A 70 0.68 -5.01 -2.54
CA PHE A 70 0.75 -6.02 -1.48
C PHE A 70 1.93 -5.79 -0.56
N TYR A 71 1.80 -6.33 0.64
CA TYR A 71 2.89 -6.53 1.59
C TYR A 71 3.15 -8.02 1.78
N CYS A 72 4.40 -8.37 2.02
CA CYS A 72 4.81 -9.71 2.42
C CYS A 72 5.98 -9.65 3.40
N GLU A 73 6.26 -10.76 4.06
CA GLU A 73 7.45 -10.94 4.87
C GLU A 73 8.30 -12.01 4.21
N LEU A 74 9.56 -11.69 3.90
CA LEU A 74 10.49 -12.56 3.24
C LEU A 74 11.69 -12.83 4.14
N GLN A 75 12.18 -14.06 4.07
CA GLN A 75 13.45 -14.46 4.68
C GLN A 75 14.56 -14.40 3.63
N VAL A 76 15.80 -14.47 4.07
CA VAL A 76 16.94 -14.62 3.16
C VAL A 76 16.77 -15.90 2.35
N GLY A 77 16.88 -15.79 1.02
CA GLY A 77 16.68 -16.93 0.11
C GLY A 77 16.44 -16.49 -1.33
N ASN A 78 16.16 -17.48 -2.18
CA ASN A 78 15.87 -17.26 -3.59
C ASN A 78 14.35 -17.37 -3.82
N TYR A 79 13.81 -16.44 -4.58
CA TYR A 79 12.38 -16.32 -4.83
C TYR A 79 12.10 -16.15 -6.32
N CYS A 80 10.93 -16.63 -6.73
CA CYS A 80 10.35 -16.35 -8.04
C CYS A 80 9.11 -15.47 -7.85
N LEU A 81 9.08 -14.35 -8.56
CA LEU A 81 7.88 -13.52 -8.71
C LEU A 81 7.20 -13.93 -10.02
N GLU A 82 5.98 -14.37 -9.94
CA GLU A 82 5.12 -14.65 -11.10
C GLU A 82 3.98 -13.64 -11.18
N VAL A 83 3.57 -13.34 -12.40
CA VAL A 83 2.42 -12.47 -12.66
C VAL A 83 1.40 -13.28 -13.44
N LEU A 84 0.33 -13.63 -12.75
CA LEU A 84 -0.77 -14.39 -13.32
C LEU A 84 -1.86 -13.45 -13.84
N ASN A 85 -2.65 -13.95 -14.78
CA ASN A 85 -3.89 -13.29 -15.15
C ASN A 85 -4.90 -13.46 -14.01
N GLY A 86 -5.43 -12.36 -13.51
CA GLY A 86 -6.37 -12.36 -12.39
C GLY A 86 -6.50 -10.98 -11.78
N SER A 87 -7.45 -10.81 -10.86
CA SER A 87 -7.63 -9.54 -10.16
C SER A 87 -6.77 -9.47 -8.91
N SER A 88 -6.05 -8.37 -8.74
CA SER A 88 -5.35 -8.00 -7.49
C SER A 88 -6.25 -7.19 -6.55
N LEU A 89 -7.49 -6.95 -6.95
CA LEU A 89 -8.45 -6.13 -6.22
C LEU A 89 -9.10 -6.96 -5.10
N ASN A 90 -9.45 -6.29 -4.01
CA ASN A 90 -10.35 -6.89 -3.02
C ASN A 90 -11.75 -7.07 -3.64
N PRO A 91 -12.59 -8.01 -3.14
CA PRO A 91 -13.91 -8.26 -3.72
C PRO A 91 -14.81 -7.03 -3.86
N ILE A 92 -14.66 -6.06 -2.98
CA ILE A 92 -15.42 -4.78 -3.03
C ILE A 92 -14.85 -3.85 -4.11
N GLU A 93 -13.53 -3.72 -4.18
CA GLU A 93 -12.84 -2.91 -5.19
C GLU A 93 -13.03 -3.49 -6.59
N ASP A 94 -13.08 -4.82 -6.72
CA ASP A 94 -13.30 -5.51 -7.97
C ASP A 94 -14.69 -5.22 -8.56
N LYS A 95 -15.74 -5.24 -7.73
CA LYS A 95 -17.10 -4.86 -8.13
C LYS A 95 -17.19 -3.41 -8.59
N ILE A 96 -16.53 -2.49 -7.88
CA ILE A 96 -16.50 -1.07 -8.24
C ILE A 96 -15.73 -0.87 -9.55
N SER A 97 -14.59 -1.53 -9.70
CA SER A 97 -13.77 -1.46 -10.91
C SER A 97 -14.51 -2.00 -12.13
N GLN A 98 -15.22 -3.13 -12.00
CA GLN A 98 -16.04 -3.70 -13.08
C GLN A 98 -17.15 -2.73 -13.50
N ALA A 99 -17.88 -2.15 -12.54
CA ALA A 99 -18.93 -1.18 -12.83
C ALA A 99 -18.40 0.06 -13.57
N ILE A 100 -17.22 0.57 -13.19
CA ILE A 100 -16.57 1.68 -13.88
C ILE A 100 -16.10 1.30 -15.28
N THR A 101 -15.51 0.11 -15.43
CA THR A 101 -14.99 -0.37 -16.72
C THR A 101 -16.11 -0.58 -17.73
N ASP A 102 -17.24 -1.14 -17.30
CA ASP A 102 -18.41 -1.37 -18.15
C ASP A 102 -19.04 -0.05 -18.64
N HIS A 103 -19.06 0.97 -17.77
CA HIS A 103 -19.61 2.28 -18.15
C HIS A 103 -18.69 3.12 -19.04
N LEU A 104 -17.37 3.01 -18.87
CA LEU A 104 -16.40 3.89 -19.55
C LEU A 104 -15.76 3.25 -20.79
N SER A 105 -16.09 2.01 -21.15
CA SER A 105 -15.48 1.28 -22.30
C SER A 105 -13.95 1.40 -22.32
N ILE A 106 -13.31 1.28 -21.15
CA ILE A 106 -11.86 1.46 -21.01
C ILE A 106 -11.16 0.28 -21.70
N LYS A 107 -10.49 0.55 -22.81
CA LYS A 107 -9.67 -0.44 -23.52
C LYS A 107 -8.56 -0.95 -22.61
N LYS A 108 -8.36 -2.28 -22.60
CA LYS A 108 -7.20 -2.93 -21.98
C LYS A 108 -5.92 -2.24 -22.46
N GLN A 109 -5.24 -1.58 -21.53
CA GLN A 109 -4.04 -0.81 -21.83
C GLN A 109 -2.85 -1.75 -22.00
N SER A 110 -1.89 -1.38 -22.87
CA SER A 110 -0.69 -2.17 -23.12
C SER A 110 0.10 -2.43 -21.84
N ASP A 111 0.27 -3.69 -21.47
CA ASP A 111 0.99 -4.14 -20.28
C ASP A 111 2.48 -3.76 -20.31
N SER A 112 3.02 -3.41 -21.49
CA SER A 112 4.41 -3.02 -21.68
C SER A 112 4.83 -1.73 -20.97
N LEU A 113 3.86 -0.88 -20.57
CA LEU A 113 4.12 0.40 -19.91
C LEU A 113 4.25 0.28 -18.39
N TYR A 114 3.86 -0.88 -17.82
CA TYR A 114 3.83 -1.09 -16.38
C TYR A 114 4.93 -2.03 -15.92
N ASN A 115 5.46 -1.75 -14.74
CA ASN A 115 6.49 -2.55 -14.08
C ASN A 115 6.03 -2.97 -12.69
N ILE A 116 6.43 -4.16 -12.26
CA ILE A 116 6.33 -4.59 -10.87
C ILE A 116 7.70 -4.47 -10.21
N GLN A 117 7.72 -3.87 -9.02
CA GLN A 117 8.91 -3.71 -8.20
C GLN A 117 8.65 -4.27 -6.81
N ILE A 118 9.64 -4.98 -6.27
CA ILE A 118 9.67 -5.39 -4.88
C ILE A 118 10.64 -4.45 -4.16
N ARG A 119 10.18 -3.83 -3.07
CA ARG A 119 10.97 -2.89 -2.27
C ARG A 119 10.91 -3.29 -0.80
N GLU A 120 11.98 -3.02 -0.05
CA GLU A 120 11.96 -3.15 1.41
C GLU A 120 10.86 -2.28 2.01
N SER A 121 10.22 -2.77 3.03
CA SER A 121 9.11 -2.13 3.74
C SER A 121 9.13 -2.50 5.21
N LEU A 122 8.30 -1.85 5.99
CA LEU A 122 8.10 -2.20 7.39
C LEU A 122 7.42 -3.57 7.51
N THR A 123 7.85 -4.37 8.49
CA THR A 123 7.16 -5.60 8.86
C THR A 123 5.75 -5.29 9.41
N LYS A 124 4.88 -6.30 9.44
CA LYS A 124 3.53 -6.14 10.01
C LYS A 124 3.58 -5.60 11.44
N LYS A 125 4.48 -6.11 12.28
CA LYS A 125 4.65 -5.66 13.66
C LYS A 125 5.05 -4.18 13.75
N GLN A 126 6.02 -3.76 12.94
CA GLN A 126 6.46 -2.35 12.90
C GLN A 126 5.36 -1.42 12.42
N ARG A 127 4.56 -1.81 11.43
CA ARG A 127 3.41 -1.01 10.95
C ARG A 127 2.35 -0.83 12.03
N ILE A 128 2.01 -1.91 12.75
CA ILE A 128 1.05 -1.86 13.87
C ILE A 128 1.58 -0.93 14.96
N PHE A 129 2.84 -1.09 15.34
CA PHE A 129 3.48 -0.24 16.35
C PHE A 129 3.47 1.24 15.96
N MET A 130 3.80 1.56 14.71
CA MET A 130 3.74 2.93 14.19
C MET A 130 2.32 3.51 14.26
N LEU A 131 1.30 2.74 13.90
CA LEU A 131 -0.10 3.16 14.02
C LEU A 131 -0.48 3.43 15.48
N LEU A 132 -0.10 2.57 16.42
CA LEU A 132 -0.36 2.77 17.85
C LEU A 132 0.31 4.06 18.36
N CYS A 133 1.54 4.35 17.95
CA CYS A 133 2.22 5.60 18.29
C CYS A 133 1.49 6.83 17.74
N ILE A 134 0.98 6.77 16.50
CA ILE A 134 0.20 7.86 15.89
C ILE A 134 -1.10 8.10 16.69
N PHE A 135 -1.85 7.03 17.00
CA PHE A 135 -3.08 7.17 17.80
C PHE A 135 -2.82 7.68 19.21
N ALA A 136 -1.76 7.21 19.88
CA ALA A 136 -1.36 7.72 21.19
C ALA A 136 -0.99 9.21 21.14
N GLY A 137 -0.23 9.62 20.13
CA GLY A 137 0.13 11.02 19.92
C GLY A 137 -1.10 11.91 19.68
N LEU A 138 -2.02 11.46 18.82
CA LEU A 138 -3.27 12.16 18.54
C LEU A 138 -4.14 12.30 19.81
N PHE A 139 -4.22 11.24 20.62
CA PHE A 139 -4.95 11.26 21.89
C PHE A 139 -4.36 12.28 22.87
N LEU A 140 -3.02 12.33 22.99
CA LEU A 140 -2.35 13.32 23.85
C LEU A 140 -2.58 14.76 23.37
N LEU A 141 -2.55 14.99 22.05
CA LEU A 141 -2.85 16.29 21.48
C LEU A 141 -4.30 16.73 21.78
N MET A 142 -5.26 15.82 21.62
CA MET A 142 -6.66 16.09 21.95
C MET A 142 -6.86 16.41 23.44
N LYS A 143 -6.21 15.65 24.34
CA LYS A 143 -6.21 15.97 25.78
C LYS A 143 -5.63 17.34 26.08
N GLY A 144 -4.45 17.63 25.50
CA GLY A 144 -3.79 18.94 25.68
C GLY A 144 -4.70 20.09 25.21
N LEU A 145 -5.30 19.98 24.05
CA LEU A 145 -6.20 20.98 23.52
C LEU A 145 -7.44 21.18 24.42
N PHE A 146 -8.03 20.08 24.89
CA PHE A 146 -9.18 20.14 25.80
C PHE A 146 -8.82 20.83 27.12
N THR A 147 -7.64 20.56 27.67
CA THR A 147 -7.15 21.22 28.91
C THR A 147 -6.97 22.72 28.71
N ILE A 148 -6.38 23.14 27.58
CA ILE A 148 -6.20 24.57 27.27
C ILE A 148 -7.56 25.27 27.15
N ILE A 149 -8.53 24.67 26.45
CA ILE A 149 -9.88 25.22 26.29
C ILE A 149 -10.58 25.34 27.65
N SER A 150 -10.49 24.31 28.50
CA SER A 150 -11.12 24.33 29.82
C SER A 150 -10.52 25.40 30.74
N LEU A 151 -9.20 25.61 30.67
CA LEU A 151 -8.54 26.69 31.40
C LEU A 151 -8.95 28.08 30.90
N SER A 152 -9.07 28.26 29.59
CA SER A 152 -9.46 29.54 28.99
C SER A 152 -10.91 29.93 29.28
N LEU A 153 -11.80 28.94 29.39
CA LEU A 153 -13.22 29.15 29.72
C LEU A 153 -13.48 29.25 31.24
N GLY A 154 -12.54 28.71 32.06
CA GLY A 154 -12.66 28.68 33.52
C GLY A 154 -12.04 29.87 34.26
N THR A 155 -11.43 30.85 33.60
CA THR A 155 -10.97 32.09 34.25
C THR A 155 -12.15 33.05 34.37
N PRO A 156 -12.76 33.22 35.59
CA PRO A 156 -13.70 34.30 35.79
C PRO A 156 -12.94 35.62 35.61
N MET A 157 -13.46 36.47 34.74
CA MET A 157 -13.06 37.88 34.77
C MET A 157 -13.51 38.45 36.14
N GLU A 158 -12.61 38.41 37.11
CA GLU A 158 -12.80 39.25 38.29
C GLU A 158 -12.77 40.70 37.85
N GLY A 159 -13.99 41.22 37.71
CA GLY A 159 -14.23 42.61 37.39
C GLY A 159 -13.59 43.48 38.43
N SER A 160 -12.66 44.28 37.97
CA SER A 160 -12.22 45.51 38.67
C SER A 160 -13.46 46.37 38.92
N MET A 161 -14.01 46.27 40.14
CA MET A 161 -14.79 47.33 40.75
C MET A 161 -13.90 47.92 41.86
N GLY A 162 -13.42 49.11 41.60
CA GLY A 162 -12.71 49.97 42.51
C GLY A 162 -12.66 51.37 41.93
#